data_39ed474a9738f48faa253b32b6a018fd
#
_entry.id   39ed474a9738f48faa253b32b6a018fd
#
_cell.length_a   1.000
_cell.length_b   1.000
_cell.length_c   1.000
_cell.angle_alpha   90.00
_cell.angle_beta   90.00
_cell.angle_gamma   90.00
#
_symmetry.space_group_name_H-M   'P 1'
#
loop_
_entity.id
_entity.type
_entity.pdbx_description
1 polymer ?
#
loop_
_entity_poly.entity_id
_entity_poly.type
_entity_poly.pdbx_seq_one_letter_code
_entity_poly.pdbx_strand_id
1 'polypeptide(L)'
;TGHTLRLLKLPSAWNSFIEDNSTGSSCLGAVSGLSHNKKLYENVVENLKNADKTLLILVSRAEELSLIEASKASHELANQGIKNQHLIINGVFSANDEDKIAKSFEKKSKEALENLDEIISNLAKTTIGFYPNGAVGLEALNNIIDNITPKEYSDVKEQLQNSLKTILEDIYSWDSLIEDFENDKNGLIMTMGKGGVGKTTIASNIALELAKRGHKVVLSTTDPASHLEYVSKTNENLTIEKIDPKIETQKHVDEVIALNEGKISNEDMALLKEELSTPCIEEIAVFKAFAKTVSKAKNSFVVLDTAPTGHTLLLLDASQAYHKEVLKNKNDALEEDLIELLPRIKDEKYTKILLVTLPEATPTHEAKDLQEDLKRAGIKPYAWVINRSFALTNSSNNLLCQKALNEIKYIKEIKESLSFKTLIKAWDKN
;
A
#
# COMPACT_ATOMS: atom_id res chain seq x y z
N THR A 1 1.71 -5.68 6.45
CA THR A 1 2.81 -6.64 6.76
C THR A 1 4.14 -5.95 7.00
N GLY A 2 4.59 -5.02 6.14
CA GLY A 2 5.88 -4.34 6.27
C GLY A 2 6.10 -3.64 7.63
N HIS A 3 5.09 -2.94 8.15
CA HIS A 3 5.16 -2.30 9.48
C HIS A 3 5.30 -3.32 10.61
N THR A 4 4.51 -4.39 10.59
CA THR A 4 4.57 -5.46 11.60
C THR A 4 5.93 -6.15 11.58
N LEU A 5 6.46 -6.44 10.40
CA LEU A 5 7.80 -7.00 10.24
C LEU A 5 8.89 -6.07 10.78
N ARG A 6 8.80 -4.75 10.52
CA ARG A 6 9.72 -3.76 11.11
C ARG A 6 9.63 -3.77 12.63
N LEU A 7 8.43 -3.76 13.22
CA LEU A 7 8.26 -3.81 14.67
C LEU A 7 8.84 -5.09 15.29
N LEU A 8 8.68 -6.23 14.64
CA LEU A 8 9.26 -7.49 15.10
C LEU A 8 10.79 -7.53 14.97
N LYS A 9 11.38 -6.76 14.05
CA LYS A 9 12.83 -6.60 13.89
C LYS A 9 13.44 -5.62 14.89
N LEU A 10 12.69 -4.63 15.37
CA LEU A 10 13.21 -3.57 16.22
C LEU A 10 13.99 -4.06 17.44
N PRO A 11 13.51 -5.04 18.24
CA PRO A 11 14.26 -5.49 19.42
C PRO A 11 15.65 -6.05 19.06
N SER A 12 15.75 -6.81 17.96
CA SER A 12 17.05 -7.34 17.49
C SER A 12 17.94 -6.21 16.95
N ALA A 13 17.39 -5.26 16.21
CA ALA A 13 18.12 -4.12 15.68
C ALA A 13 18.66 -3.22 16.80
N TRP A 14 17.87 -2.99 17.85
CA TRP A 14 18.32 -2.26 19.04
C TRP A 14 19.42 -2.97 19.80
N ASN A 15 19.37 -4.29 19.94
CA ASN A 15 20.45 -5.05 20.56
C ASN A 15 21.75 -4.92 19.79
N SER A 16 21.72 -5.12 18.46
CA SER A 16 22.90 -4.94 17.60
C SER A 16 23.45 -3.51 17.67
N PHE A 17 22.56 -2.51 17.59
CA PHE A 17 22.95 -1.10 17.69
C PHE A 17 23.65 -0.77 19.02
N ILE A 18 23.15 -1.29 20.15
CA ILE A 18 23.75 -1.09 21.47
C ILE A 18 25.14 -1.79 21.57
N GLU A 19 25.29 -2.95 20.93
CA GLU A 19 26.56 -3.69 20.88
C GLU A 19 27.61 -2.99 20.02
N ASP A 20 27.22 -2.46 18.87
CA ASP A 20 28.10 -1.77 17.93
C ASP A 20 28.52 -0.36 18.41
N ASN A 21 27.69 0.29 19.25
CA ASN A 21 27.89 1.67 19.74
C ASN A 21 28.25 1.71 21.25
N SER A 22 29.27 0.98 21.64
CA SER A 22 29.74 0.93 23.03
C SER A 22 30.28 2.28 23.57
N THR A 23 30.57 3.25 22.70
CA THR A 23 31.15 4.57 23.03
C THR A 23 30.12 5.65 23.41
N GLY A 24 28.81 5.40 23.25
CA GLY A 24 27.78 6.16 23.95
C GLY A 24 27.30 7.47 23.29
N SER A 25 27.71 7.81 22.07
CA SER A 25 27.18 8.96 21.33
C SER A 25 26.58 8.55 19.99
N SER A 26 25.33 8.88 19.77
CA SER A 26 24.66 8.72 18.47
C SER A 26 23.85 9.99 18.15
N CYS A 27 23.42 10.14 16.89
CA CYS A 27 22.51 11.22 16.47
C CYS A 27 21.18 11.23 17.24
N LEU A 28 20.83 10.17 17.95
CA LEU A 28 19.65 10.03 18.82
C LEU A 28 19.90 10.48 20.27
N GLY A 29 21.08 11.02 20.59
CA GLY A 29 21.46 11.43 21.94
C GLY A 29 22.17 10.31 22.75
N ALA A 30 22.24 10.48 24.07
CA ALA A 30 22.98 9.56 24.95
C ALA A 30 22.37 8.15 24.93
N VAL A 31 23.14 7.17 24.48
CA VAL A 31 22.78 5.74 24.43
C VAL A 31 22.55 5.13 25.83
N SER A 32 22.93 5.85 26.90
CA SER A 32 22.75 5.42 28.30
C SER A 32 21.30 5.09 28.68
N GLY A 33 20.31 5.75 28.08
CA GLY A 33 18.88 5.43 28.29
C GLY A 33 18.44 4.13 27.60
N LEU A 34 19.06 3.76 26.48
CA LEU A 34 18.74 2.56 25.71
C LEU A 34 19.39 1.31 26.32
N SER A 35 20.59 1.43 26.89
CA SER A 35 21.28 0.32 27.57
C SER A 35 20.48 -0.21 28.77
N HIS A 36 19.69 0.63 29.41
CA HIS A 36 18.82 0.22 30.53
C HIS A 36 17.72 -0.77 30.07
N ASN A 37 17.29 -0.70 28.83
CA ASN A 37 16.25 -1.56 28.26
C ASN A 37 16.80 -2.76 27.48
N LYS A 38 18.14 -2.94 27.38
CA LYS A 38 18.76 -4.04 26.63
C LYS A 38 18.19 -5.39 27.04
N LYS A 39 18.12 -5.66 28.35
CA LYS A 39 17.59 -6.92 28.88
C LYS A 39 16.10 -7.14 28.52
N LEU A 40 15.32 -6.08 28.39
CA LEU A 40 13.93 -6.15 27.93
C LEU A 40 13.87 -6.57 26.45
N TYR A 41 14.70 -5.97 25.59
CA TYR A 41 14.76 -6.32 24.17
C TYR A 41 15.25 -7.76 23.96
N GLU A 42 16.26 -8.20 24.70
CA GLU A 42 16.74 -9.59 24.68
C GLU A 42 15.62 -10.58 25.04
N ASN A 43 14.89 -10.32 26.12
CA ASN A 43 13.75 -11.14 26.54
C ASN A 43 12.64 -11.18 25.48
N VAL A 44 12.34 -10.07 24.81
CA VAL A 44 11.34 -10.03 23.73
C VAL A 44 11.79 -10.90 22.56
N VAL A 45 13.05 -10.78 22.12
CA VAL A 45 13.61 -11.59 21.03
C VAL A 45 13.59 -13.07 21.38
N GLU A 46 13.99 -13.42 22.61
CA GLU A 46 13.97 -14.81 23.10
C GLU A 46 12.55 -15.39 23.10
N ASN A 47 11.58 -14.65 23.62
CA ASN A 47 10.18 -15.07 23.64
C ASN A 47 9.61 -15.25 22.23
N LEU A 48 9.90 -14.32 21.30
CA LEU A 48 9.43 -14.42 19.90
C LEU A 48 10.02 -15.64 19.18
N LYS A 49 11.27 -16.02 19.49
CA LYS A 49 11.94 -17.19 18.89
C LYS A 49 11.54 -18.51 19.55
N ASN A 50 11.01 -18.48 20.76
CA ASN A 50 10.64 -19.68 21.51
C ASN A 50 9.33 -20.27 20.98
N ALA A 51 9.41 -21.46 20.37
CA ALA A 51 8.25 -22.15 19.79
C ALA A 51 7.16 -22.55 20.81
N ASP A 52 7.53 -22.73 22.09
CA ASP A 52 6.56 -23.07 23.14
C ASP A 52 5.78 -21.85 23.63
N LYS A 53 6.31 -20.63 23.37
CA LYS A 53 5.69 -19.38 23.83
C LYS A 53 5.02 -18.59 22.70
N THR A 54 5.50 -18.76 21.46
CA THR A 54 5.05 -17.96 20.32
C THR A 54 4.66 -18.85 19.15
N LEU A 55 3.42 -18.70 18.71
CA LEU A 55 2.92 -19.18 17.43
C LEU A 55 2.60 -17.96 16.56
N LEU A 56 3.27 -17.84 15.43
CA LEU A 56 2.99 -16.79 14.46
C LEU A 56 1.96 -17.28 13.43
N ILE A 57 0.85 -16.58 13.33
CA ILE A 57 -0.21 -16.89 12.38
C ILE A 57 -0.12 -15.95 11.19
N LEU A 58 0.16 -16.51 10.01
CA LEU A 58 0.11 -15.81 8.73
C LEU A 58 -1.30 -15.95 8.15
N VAL A 59 -1.96 -14.85 7.87
CA VAL A 59 -3.30 -14.86 7.26
C VAL A 59 -3.21 -14.33 5.85
N SER A 60 -3.65 -15.13 4.87
CA SER A 60 -3.69 -14.77 3.46
C SER A 60 -5.04 -15.07 2.85
N ARG A 61 -5.36 -14.41 1.75
CA ARG A 61 -6.45 -14.83 0.85
C ARG A 61 -5.90 -15.86 -0.16
N ALA A 62 -6.79 -16.65 -0.75
CA ALA A 62 -6.46 -17.55 -1.87
C ALA A 62 -6.29 -16.74 -3.17
N GLU A 63 -5.35 -15.79 -3.18
CA GLU A 63 -4.99 -14.91 -4.27
C GLU A 63 -3.47 -14.89 -4.42
N GLU A 64 -2.97 -14.98 -5.66
CA GLU A 64 -1.54 -15.11 -5.96
C GLU A 64 -0.67 -14.08 -5.24
N LEU A 65 -0.95 -12.78 -5.39
CA LEU A 65 -0.17 -11.72 -4.76
C LEU A 65 -0.22 -11.78 -3.23
N SER A 66 -1.36 -12.14 -2.64
CA SER A 66 -1.50 -12.29 -1.18
C SER A 66 -0.66 -13.43 -0.65
N LEU A 67 -0.57 -14.54 -1.39
CA LEU A 67 0.23 -15.71 -1.03
C LEU A 67 1.73 -15.44 -1.21
N ILE A 68 2.14 -14.72 -2.26
CA ILE A 68 3.52 -14.25 -2.45
C ILE A 68 3.97 -13.38 -1.27
N GLU A 69 3.13 -12.44 -0.84
CA GLU A 69 3.44 -11.59 0.32
C GLU A 69 3.51 -12.39 1.63
N ALA A 70 2.65 -13.39 1.80
CA ALA A 70 2.71 -14.29 2.94
C ALA A 70 4.01 -15.13 2.93
N SER A 71 4.45 -15.60 1.76
CA SER A 71 5.71 -16.33 1.60
C SER A 71 6.92 -15.47 1.95
N LYS A 72 6.99 -14.24 1.42
CA LYS A 72 8.06 -13.29 1.77
C LYS A 72 8.10 -13.01 3.28
N ALA A 73 6.93 -12.77 3.89
CA ALA A 73 6.83 -12.52 5.32
C ALA A 73 7.28 -13.74 6.14
N SER A 74 6.87 -14.95 5.73
CA SER A 74 7.31 -16.22 6.36
C SER A 74 8.81 -16.36 6.33
N HIS A 75 9.41 -16.15 5.16
CA HIS A 75 10.86 -16.25 4.97
C HIS A 75 11.63 -15.27 5.85
N GLU A 76 11.21 -13.99 5.84
CA GLU A 76 11.87 -12.95 6.65
C GLU A 76 11.79 -13.26 8.15
N LEU A 77 10.65 -13.75 8.63
CA LEU A 77 10.47 -14.11 10.04
C LEU A 77 11.27 -15.34 10.43
N ALA A 78 11.31 -16.36 9.55
CA ALA A 78 12.13 -17.56 9.76
C ALA A 78 13.62 -17.22 9.85
N ASN A 79 14.12 -16.29 9.03
CA ASN A 79 15.50 -15.78 9.06
C ASN A 79 15.82 -15.05 10.38
N GLN A 80 14.81 -14.48 11.05
CA GLN A 80 14.96 -13.89 12.38
C GLN A 80 14.85 -14.90 13.52
N GLY A 81 14.63 -16.18 13.20
CA GLY A 81 14.49 -17.26 14.16
C GLY A 81 13.06 -17.53 14.63
N ILE A 82 12.05 -16.83 14.10
CA ILE A 82 10.62 -17.08 14.39
C ILE A 82 10.12 -18.17 13.45
N LYS A 83 10.34 -19.44 13.85
CA LYS A 83 10.10 -20.61 13.00
C LYS A 83 8.74 -21.28 13.21
N ASN A 84 8.12 -21.10 14.39
CA ASN A 84 6.81 -21.68 14.69
C ASN A 84 5.71 -20.85 14.02
N GLN A 85 5.33 -21.24 12.79
CA GLN A 85 4.42 -20.50 11.94
C GLN A 85 3.26 -21.38 11.49
N HIS A 86 2.07 -20.77 11.33
CA HIS A 86 0.86 -21.42 10.83
C HIS A 86 0.23 -20.53 9.76
N LEU A 87 -0.20 -21.11 8.63
CA LEU A 87 -0.86 -20.37 7.55
C LEU A 87 -2.37 -20.54 7.63
N ILE A 88 -3.11 -19.45 7.70
CA ILE A 88 -4.56 -19.42 7.52
C ILE A 88 -4.89 -18.88 6.14
N ILE A 89 -5.58 -19.67 5.32
CA ILE A 89 -6.08 -19.26 4.02
C ILE A 89 -7.55 -18.88 4.20
N ASN A 90 -7.82 -17.59 4.13
CA ASN A 90 -9.15 -17.04 4.44
C ASN A 90 -9.96 -16.76 3.16
N GLY A 91 -11.25 -17.08 3.21
CA GLY A 91 -12.22 -16.75 2.17
C GLY A 91 -12.12 -17.62 0.93
N VAL A 92 -11.83 -18.92 1.10
CA VAL A 92 -11.80 -19.87 -0.03
C VAL A 92 -13.21 -20.10 -0.53
N PHE A 93 -13.43 -19.76 -1.80
CA PHE A 93 -14.72 -19.86 -2.46
C PHE A 93 -14.81 -21.16 -3.30
N SER A 94 -15.98 -21.79 -3.28
CA SER A 94 -16.33 -22.88 -4.17
C SER A 94 -17.65 -22.56 -4.87
N ALA A 95 -17.66 -22.66 -6.19
CA ALA A 95 -18.86 -22.48 -7.00
C ALA A 95 -19.75 -23.74 -6.90
N ASN A 96 -20.99 -23.51 -6.54
CA ASN A 96 -22.01 -24.57 -6.46
C ASN A 96 -23.00 -24.56 -7.65
N ASP A 97 -22.73 -23.69 -8.63
CA ASP A 97 -23.57 -23.47 -9.83
C ASP A 97 -22.72 -23.24 -11.10
N GLU A 98 -23.41 -23.02 -12.22
CA GLU A 98 -22.79 -22.77 -13.54
C GLU A 98 -22.52 -21.30 -13.82
N ASP A 99 -22.59 -20.41 -12.82
CA ASP A 99 -22.32 -18.98 -12.98
C ASP A 99 -20.86 -18.75 -13.42
N LYS A 100 -20.68 -18.02 -14.51
CA LYS A 100 -19.36 -17.79 -15.12
C LYS A 100 -18.41 -16.97 -14.20
N ILE A 101 -18.97 -16.04 -13.43
CA ILE A 101 -18.20 -15.22 -12.49
C ILE A 101 -17.77 -16.07 -11.31
N ALA A 102 -18.69 -16.85 -10.75
CA ALA A 102 -18.41 -17.78 -9.65
C ALA A 102 -17.32 -18.79 -10.03
N LYS A 103 -17.45 -19.44 -11.20
CA LYS A 103 -16.43 -20.37 -11.70
C LYS A 103 -15.07 -19.71 -11.94
N SER A 104 -15.06 -18.47 -12.47
CA SER A 104 -13.83 -17.73 -12.67
C SER A 104 -13.17 -17.34 -11.34
N PHE A 105 -13.99 -16.98 -10.34
CA PHE A 105 -13.49 -16.64 -9.00
C PHE A 105 -12.92 -17.87 -8.29
N GLU A 106 -13.61 -19.02 -8.35
CA GLU A 106 -13.10 -20.29 -7.84
C GLU A 106 -11.80 -20.71 -8.53
N LYS A 107 -11.76 -20.63 -9.88
CA LYS A 107 -10.59 -21.03 -10.66
C LYS A 107 -9.34 -20.24 -10.26
N LYS A 108 -9.44 -18.91 -10.14
CA LYS A 108 -8.32 -18.07 -9.67
C LYS A 108 -7.81 -18.49 -8.29
N SER A 109 -8.74 -18.77 -7.37
CA SER A 109 -8.38 -19.21 -6.02
C SER A 109 -7.68 -20.58 -6.04
N LYS A 110 -8.16 -21.52 -6.86
CA LYS A 110 -7.53 -22.85 -7.02
C LYS A 110 -6.13 -22.75 -7.62
N GLU A 111 -5.98 -22.01 -8.72
CA GLU A 111 -4.69 -21.79 -9.38
C GLU A 111 -3.66 -21.16 -8.42
N ALA A 112 -4.07 -20.18 -7.62
CA ALA A 112 -3.21 -19.57 -6.61
C ALA A 112 -2.78 -20.56 -5.53
N LEU A 113 -3.67 -21.48 -5.11
CA LEU A 113 -3.38 -22.50 -4.11
C LEU A 113 -2.53 -23.67 -4.65
N GLU A 114 -2.65 -23.99 -5.93
CA GLU A 114 -1.85 -25.01 -6.60
C GLU A 114 -0.39 -24.55 -6.80
N ASN A 115 -0.18 -23.25 -6.93
CA ASN A 115 1.12 -22.62 -7.15
C ASN A 115 1.74 -22.03 -5.86
N LEU A 116 1.46 -22.63 -4.70
CA LEU A 116 2.06 -22.19 -3.44
C LEU A 116 3.58 -22.33 -3.47
N ASP A 117 4.25 -21.28 -3.05
CA ASP A 117 5.71 -21.30 -2.80
C ASP A 117 6.08 -22.37 -1.77
N GLU A 118 7.25 -23.02 -1.95
CA GLU A 118 7.72 -24.11 -1.13
C GLU A 118 7.75 -23.76 0.37
N ILE A 119 8.08 -22.52 0.70
CA ILE A 119 8.18 -22.05 2.09
C ILE A 119 6.85 -22.18 2.81
N ILE A 120 5.78 -21.63 2.23
CA ILE A 120 4.46 -21.65 2.85
C ILE A 120 3.69 -22.94 2.57
N SER A 121 4.07 -23.71 1.54
CA SER A 121 3.48 -25.01 1.26
C SER A 121 3.78 -26.04 2.35
N ASN A 122 4.92 -25.91 3.04
CA ASN A 122 5.33 -26.79 4.12
C ASN A 122 4.80 -26.39 5.50
N LEU A 123 4.16 -25.23 5.64
CA LEU A 123 3.55 -24.82 6.91
C LEU A 123 2.28 -25.61 7.21
N ALA A 124 1.97 -25.79 8.51
CA ALA A 124 0.65 -26.22 8.94
C ALA A 124 -0.39 -25.19 8.44
N LYS A 125 -1.51 -25.69 7.89
CA LYS A 125 -2.52 -24.87 7.21
C LYS A 125 -3.91 -25.05 7.77
N THR A 126 -4.66 -23.96 7.87
CA THR A 126 -6.10 -23.98 8.12
C THR A 126 -6.80 -23.17 7.01
N THR A 127 -7.87 -23.72 6.47
CA THR A 127 -8.67 -23.06 5.44
C THR A 127 -9.99 -22.60 6.03
N ILE A 128 -10.36 -21.34 5.76
CA ILE A 128 -11.64 -20.75 6.14
C ILE A 128 -12.42 -20.49 4.87
N GLY A 129 -13.67 -20.94 4.83
CA GLY A 129 -14.58 -20.77 3.69
C GLY A 129 -14.94 -19.29 3.44
N PHE A 130 -15.52 -19.04 2.28
CA PHE A 130 -15.99 -17.72 1.90
C PHE A 130 -17.29 -17.35 2.62
N TYR A 131 -17.29 -16.25 3.34
CA TYR A 131 -18.46 -15.68 4.00
C TYR A 131 -18.85 -14.35 3.32
N PRO A 132 -20.03 -14.28 2.69
CA PRO A 132 -20.44 -13.11 1.90
C PRO A 132 -20.62 -11.84 2.75
N ASN A 133 -20.97 -12.02 4.03
CA ASN A 133 -21.22 -10.91 4.96
C ASN A 133 -19.95 -10.40 5.67
N GLY A 134 -18.81 -11.07 5.45
CA GLY A 134 -17.58 -10.81 6.19
C GLY A 134 -17.71 -11.13 7.69
N ALA A 135 -16.67 -10.79 8.46
CA ALA A 135 -16.57 -11.08 9.90
C ALA A 135 -16.91 -9.83 10.73
N VAL A 136 -18.05 -9.18 10.48
CA VAL A 136 -18.45 -7.98 11.19
C VAL A 136 -19.52 -8.31 12.24
N GLY A 137 -19.15 -8.14 13.51
CA GLY A 137 -20.01 -8.43 14.67
C GLY A 137 -19.85 -9.86 15.21
N LEU A 138 -20.31 -10.07 16.45
CA LEU A 138 -20.14 -11.33 17.18
C LEU A 138 -20.87 -12.52 16.50
N GLU A 139 -22.04 -12.29 15.95
CA GLU A 139 -22.79 -13.34 15.25
C GLU A 139 -22.05 -13.84 14.02
N ALA A 140 -21.51 -12.93 13.19
CA ALA A 140 -20.73 -13.30 12.02
C ALA A 140 -19.44 -14.03 12.40
N LEU A 141 -18.76 -13.61 13.47
CA LEU A 141 -17.58 -14.30 14.00
C LEU A 141 -17.91 -15.70 14.50
N ASN A 142 -18.99 -15.87 15.26
CA ASN A 142 -19.44 -17.19 15.73
C ASN A 142 -19.77 -18.12 14.55
N ASN A 143 -20.47 -17.62 13.53
CA ASN A 143 -20.78 -18.40 12.35
C ASN A 143 -19.51 -18.91 11.63
N ILE A 144 -18.44 -18.11 11.60
CA ILE A 144 -17.15 -18.51 11.04
C ILE A 144 -16.47 -19.57 11.92
N ILE A 145 -16.44 -19.37 13.25
CA ILE A 145 -15.84 -20.29 14.22
C ILE A 145 -16.55 -21.64 14.19
N ASP A 146 -17.86 -21.63 14.17
CA ASP A 146 -18.70 -22.83 14.14
C ASP A 146 -18.80 -23.46 12.73
N ASN A 147 -18.11 -22.89 11.75
CA ASN A 147 -18.09 -23.29 10.35
C ASN A 147 -19.50 -23.46 9.75
N ILE A 148 -20.39 -22.54 10.10
CA ILE A 148 -21.78 -22.54 9.62
C ILE A 148 -21.81 -22.13 8.16
N THR A 149 -22.33 -22.99 7.29
CA THR A 149 -22.52 -22.66 5.87
C THR A 149 -23.47 -21.48 5.71
N PRO A 150 -23.10 -20.44 4.94
CA PRO A 150 -23.97 -19.30 4.68
C PRO A 150 -25.29 -19.76 4.05
N LYS A 151 -26.41 -19.22 4.57
CA LYS A 151 -27.74 -19.50 4.02
C LYS A 151 -27.91 -18.87 2.65
N GLU A 152 -28.56 -19.57 1.74
CA GLU A 152 -29.01 -19.01 0.48
C GLU A 152 -30.39 -18.36 0.64
N TYR A 153 -30.59 -17.20 -0.02
CA TYR A 153 -31.83 -16.44 0.01
C TYR A 153 -32.40 -16.32 -1.41
N SER A 154 -33.69 -16.63 -1.58
CA SER A 154 -34.35 -16.68 -2.91
C SER A 154 -34.45 -15.31 -3.61
N ASP A 155 -34.50 -14.23 -2.86
CA ASP A 155 -34.78 -12.87 -3.33
C ASP A 155 -33.54 -11.95 -3.39
N VAL A 156 -32.35 -12.47 -3.05
CA VAL A 156 -31.10 -11.68 -2.99
C VAL A 156 -30.80 -10.95 -4.30
N LYS A 157 -30.99 -11.63 -5.44
CA LYS A 157 -30.72 -11.04 -6.75
C LYS A 157 -31.65 -9.88 -7.07
N GLU A 158 -32.93 -10.00 -6.74
CA GLU A 158 -33.92 -8.93 -6.92
C GLU A 158 -33.62 -7.73 -6.01
N GLN A 159 -33.30 -7.98 -4.74
CA GLN A 159 -32.88 -6.93 -3.81
C GLN A 159 -31.64 -6.20 -4.30
N LEU A 160 -30.64 -6.91 -4.81
CA LEU A 160 -29.42 -6.33 -5.37
C LEU A 160 -29.76 -5.43 -6.58
N GLN A 161 -30.57 -5.91 -7.53
CA GLN A 161 -30.95 -5.15 -8.72
C GLN A 161 -31.70 -3.87 -8.35
N ASN A 162 -32.62 -3.92 -7.38
CA ASN A 162 -33.36 -2.78 -6.91
C ASN A 162 -32.43 -1.74 -6.23
N SER A 163 -31.46 -2.20 -5.44
CA SER A 163 -30.47 -1.35 -4.81
C SER A 163 -29.53 -0.68 -5.82
N LEU A 164 -29.13 -1.41 -6.86
CA LEU A 164 -28.24 -0.89 -7.90
C LEU A 164 -28.88 0.23 -8.73
N LYS A 165 -30.18 0.19 -9.01
CA LYS A 165 -30.86 1.25 -9.76
C LYS A 165 -30.60 2.65 -9.15
N THR A 166 -30.66 2.76 -7.83
CA THR A 166 -30.44 4.04 -7.12
C THR A 166 -28.96 4.41 -7.02
N ILE A 167 -28.09 3.39 -6.91
CA ILE A 167 -26.66 3.64 -6.71
C ILE A 167 -25.97 4.05 -8.00
N LEU A 168 -26.36 3.46 -9.12
CA LEU A 168 -25.73 3.71 -10.42
C LEU A 168 -26.12 5.05 -11.04
N GLU A 169 -27.14 5.71 -10.51
CA GLU A 169 -27.40 7.11 -10.86
C GLU A 169 -26.19 7.97 -10.43
N ASP A 170 -25.65 8.77 -11.35
CA ASP A 170 -24.53 9.70 -11.14
C ASP A 170 -23.19 9.04 -10.72
N ILE A 171 -22.97 7.76 -11.03
CA ILE A 171 -21.63 7.15 -10.88
C ILE A 171 -20.69 7.71 -11.94
N TYR A 172 -19.53 8.17 -11.50
CA TYR A 172 -18.50 8.68 -12.37
C TYR A 172 -17.85 7.55 -13.19
N SER A 173 -17.74 7.72 -14.50
CA SER A 173 -17.22 6.65 -15.36
C SER A 173 -15.70 6.65 -15.39
N TRP A 174 -15.12 5.50 -15.75
CA TRP A 174 -13.67 5.38 -15.97
C TRP A 174 -13.19 6.27 -17.11
N ASP A 175 -13.95 6.31 -18.21
CA ASP A 175 -13.61 7.14 -19.37
C ASP A 175 -13.65 8.62 -19.02
N SER A 176 -14.66 9.08 -18.27
CA SER A 176 -14.74 10.46 -17.79
C SER A 176 -13.55 10.82 -16.87
N LEU A 177 -13.06 9.88 -16.06
CA LEU A 177 -11.86 10.09 -15.23
C LEU A 177 -10.62 10.33 -16.09
N ILE A 178 -10.43 9.50 -17.12
CA ILE A 178 -9.29 9.63 -18.02
C ILE A 178 -9.40 10.91 -18.85
N GLU A 179 -10.58 11.25 -19.35
CA GLU A 179 -10.83 12.52 -20.07
C GLU A 179 -10.54 13.75 -19.21
N ASP A 180 -10.88 13.71 -17.91
CA ASP A 180 -10.54 14.80 -16.99
C ASP A 180 -9.02 14.99 -16.89
N PHE A 181 -8.25 13.90 -16.82
CA PHE A 181 -6.80 13.98 -16.82
C PHE A 181 -6.24 14.51 -18.13
N GLU A 182 -6.77 14.06 -19.28
CA GLU A 182 -6.35 14.54 -20.59
C GLU A 182 -6.58 16.05 -20.76
N ASN A 183 -7.67 16.59 -20.21
CA ASN A 183 -7.96 18.03 -20.25
C ASN A 183 -6.87 18.85 -19.53
N ASP A 184 -6.21 18.29 -18.51
CA ASP A 184 -5.11 18.93 -17.80
C ASP A 184 -3.76 18.82 -18.58
N LYS A 185 -3.67 17.96 -19.60
CA LYS A 185 -2.52 17.71 -20.50
C LYS A 185 -1.28 17.10 -19.83
N ASN A 186 -1.06 17.35 -18.59
CA ASN A 186 0.01 16.82 -17.74
C ASN A 186 -0.41 16.97 -16.28
N GLY A 187 0.29 16.32 -15.38
CA GLY A 187 0.02 16.43 -13.95
C GLY A 187 0.41 15.19 -13.16
N LEU A 188 0.25 15.30 -11.85
CA LEU A 188 0.51 14.22 -10.90
C LEU A 188 -0.81 13.52 -10.54
N ILE A 189 -0.84 12.21 -10.70
CA ILE A 189 -1.95 11.35 -10.30
C ILE A 189 -1.43 10.40 -9.21
N MET A 190 -2.01 10.43 -8.03
CA MET A 190 -1.58 9.60 -6.90
C MET A 190 -2.70 8.65 -6.49
N THR A 191 -2.39 7.36 -6.35
CA THR A 191 -3.31 6.39 -5.76
C THR A 191 -2.96 6.16 -4.29
N MET A 192 -3.90 6.39 -3.40
CA MET A 192 -3.75 6.24 -1.96
C MET A 192 -4.82 5.32 -1.38
N GLY A 193 -4.53 4.67 -0.26
CA GLY A 193 -5.47 3.75 0.42
C GLY A 193 -4.75 2.63 1.15
N LYS A 194 -5.50 1.75 1.82
CA LYS A 194 -5.00 0.61 2.58
C LYS A 194 -4.19 -0.37 1.71
N GLY A 195 -3.35 -1.18 2.35
CA GLY A 195 -2.70 -2.33 1.68
C GLY A 195 -3.72 -3.33 1.13
N GLY A 196 -3.47 -3.84 -0.09
CA GLY A 196 -4.31 -4.88 -0.70
C GLY A 196 -5.60 -4.40 -1.39
N VAL A 197 -5.92 -3.11 -1.41
CA VAL A 197 -7.13 -2.58 -2.09
C VAL A 197 -6.99 -2.47 -3.61
N GLY A 198 -5.79 -2.67 -4.15
CA GLY A 198 -5.50 -2.64 -5.59
C GLY A 198 -5.03 -1.28 -6.11
N LYS A 199 -4.36 -0.47 -5.28
CA LYS A 199 -3.74 0.81 -5.70
C LYS A 199 -2.86 0.65 -6.93
N THR A 200 -1.92 -0.30 -6.90
CA THR A 200 -1.01 -0.60 -8.00
C THR A 200 -1.76 -0.94 -9.29
N THR A 201 -2.84 -1.72 -9.21
CA THR A 201 -3.68 -2.07 -10.36
C THR A 201 -4.36 -0.84 -10.94
N ILE A 202 -4.93 0.03 -10.09
CA ILE A 202 -5.57 1.27 -10.54
C ILE A 202 -4.56 2.23 -11.16
N ALA A 203 -3.41 2.44 -10.51
CA ALA A 203 -2.33 3.28 -11.03
C ALA A 203 -1.83 2.78 -12.39
N SER A 204 -1.58 1.48 -12.51
CA SER A 204 -1.12 0.85 -13.76
C SER A 204 -2.15 0.98 -14.89
N ASN A 205 -3.44 0.79 -14.60
CA ASN A 205 -4.50 0.94 -15.58
C ASN A 205 -4.60 2.39 -16.08
N ILE A 206 -4.51 3.38 -15.19
CA ILE A 206 -4.49 4.80 -15.57
C ILE A 206 -3.28 5.11 -16.45
N ALA A 207 -2.10 4.67 -16.02
CA ALA A 207 -0.86 4.92 -16.75
C ALA A 207 -0.88 4.30 -18.16
N LEU A 208 -1.34 3.06 -18.27
CA LEU A 208 -1.48 2.36 -19.56
C LEU A 208 -2.50 3.03 -20.46
N GLU A 209 -3.64 3.47 -19.92
CA GLU A 209 -4.69 4.10 -20.72
C GLU A 209 -4.23 5.46 -21.26
N LEU A 210 -3.63 6.30 -20.43
CA LEU A 210 -3.05 7.58 -20.86
C LEU A 210 -1.94 7.38 -21.90
N ALA A 211 -1.08 6.39 -21.71
CA ALA A 211 -0.01 6.08 -22.67
C ALA A 211 -0.56 5.57 -24.01
N LYS A 212 -1.63 4.75 -24.03
CA LYS A 212 -2.34 4.31 -25.24
C LYS A 212 -2.95 5.49 -26.01
N ARG A 213 -3.41 6.52 -25.29
CA ARG A 213 -3.94 7.75 -25.89
C ARG A 213 -2.84 8.70 -26.38
N GLY A 214 -1.58 8.32 -26.28
CA GLY A 214 -0.42 9.04 -26.83
C GLY A 214 0.24 10.01 -25.87
N HIS A 215 -0.12 10.02 -24.59
CA HIS A 215 0.51 10.88 -23.60
C HIS A 215 1.79 10.26 -23.07
N LYS A 216 2.81 11.10 -22.78
CA LYS A 216 4.00 10.66 -22.05
C LYS A 216 3.64 10.43 -20.59
N VAL A 217 3.90 9.21 -20.12
CA VAL A 217 3.53 8.78 -18.77
C VAL A 217 4.72 8.16 -18.05
N VAL A 218 4.93 8.60 -16.82
CA VAL A 218 5.85 7.96 -15.86
C VAL A 218 5.00 7.27 -14.81
N LEU A 219 5.07 5.94 -14.73
CA LEU A 219 4.49 5.17 -13.65
C LEU A 219 5.57 4.90 -12.62
N SER A 220 5.38 5.39 -11.40
CA SER A 220 6.35 5.20 -10.31
C SER A 220 5.69 4.64 -9.07
N THR A 221 6.47 3.98 -8.21
CA THR A 221 5.99 3.48 -6.92
C THR A 221 6.93 3.84 -5.79
N THR A 222 6.33 4.15 -4.65
CA THR A 222 7.01 4.27 -3.35
C THR A 222 6.78 3.04 -2.47
N ASP A 223 6.01 2.05 -2.95
CA ASP A 223 5.76 0.81 -2.24
C ASP A 223 6.85 -0.22 -2.61
N PRO A 224 7.74 -0.60 -1.68
CA PRO A 224 8.77 -1.60 -1.94
C PRO A 224 8.19 -2.98 -2.30
N ALA A 225 6.95 -3.26 -1.87
CA ALA A 225 6.22 -4.49 -2.17
C ALA A 225 5.43 -4.44 -3.48
N SER A 226 5.52 -3.34 -4.23
CA SER A 226 4.78 -3.17 -5.48
C SER A 226 5.32 -4.08 -6.57
N HIS A 227 4.38 -4.69 -7.30
CA HIS A 227 4.65 -5.62 -8.40
C HIS A 227 4.46 -4.94 -9.77
N LEU A 228 5.06 -3.76 -9.99
CA LEU A 228 5.04 -3.08 -11.29
C LEU A 228 5.70 -3.89 -12.42
N GLU A 229 6.47 -4.92 -12.08
CA GLU A 229 7.11 -5.83 -13.01
C GLU A 229 6.11 -6.58 -13.92
N TYR A 230 4.88 -6.78 -13.43
CA TYR A 230 3.79 -7.39 -14.20
C TYR A 230 3.09 -6.40 -15.15
N VAL A 231 3.41 -5.11 -15.06
CA VAL A 231 2.89 -4.13 -16.02
C VAL A 231 3.64 -4.28 -17.34
N SER A 232 2.92 -4.65 -18.38
CA SER A 232 3.52 -4.83 -19.72
C SER A 232 4.21 -3.55 -20.22
N LYS A 233 5.49 -3.62 -20.52
CA LYS A 233 6.31 -2.53 -21.07
C LYS A 233 6.03 -2.28 -22.58
N THR A 234 4.87 -2.65 -23.07
CA THR A 234 4.59 -2.67 -24.53
C THR A 234 4.24 -1.31 -25.13
N ASN A 235 4.29 -0.22 -24.37
CA ASN A 235 3.98 1.11 -24.90
C ASN A 235 5.19 2.04 -24.77
N GLU A 236 5.63 2.62 -25.89
CA GLU A 236 6.77 3.54 -25.96
C GLU A 236 6.57 4.84 -25.17
N ASN A 237 5.33 5.22 -24.92
CA ASN A 237 5.00 6.41 -24.14
C ASN A 237 4.99 6.16 -22.62
N LEU A 238 5.18 4.90 -22.16
CA LEU A 238 5.17 4.53 -20.75
C LEU A 238 6.57 4.24 -20.24
N THR A 239 7.01 5.02 -19.27
CA THR A 239 8.24 4.77 -18.51
C THR A 239 7.86 4.24 -17.13
N ILE A 240 8.45 3.13 -16.71
CA ILE A 240 8.22 2.55 -15.37
C ILE A 240 9.48 2.78 -14.55
N GLU A 241 9.30 3.39 -13.37
CA GLU A 241 10.37 3.70 -12.42
C GLU A 241 10.00 3.15 -11.03
N LYS A 242 11.01 2.83 -10.23
CA LYS A 242 10.83 2.46 -8.82
C LYS A 242 11.74 3.31 -7.96
N ILE A 243 11.20 3.91 -6.92
CA ILE A 243 11.98 4.57 -5.89
C ILE A 243 12.44 3.49 -4.92
N ASP A 244 13.66 2.99 -5.10
CA ASP A 244 14.27 1.99 -4.22
C ASP A 244 15.11 2.68 -3.14
N PRO A 245 14.76 2.55 -1.85
CA PRO A 245 15.44 3.22 -0.78
C PRO A 245 16.95 2.99 -0.77
N LYS A 246 17.40 1.75 -1.01
CA LYS A 246 18.83 1.42 -1.00
C LYS A 246 19.59 2.09 -2.14
N ILE A 247 19.00 2.06 -3.35
CA ILE A 247 19.60 2.66 -4.54
C ILE A 247 19.67 4.17 -4.37
N GLU A 248 18.59 4.79 -3.92
CA GLU A 248 18.53 6.25 -3.76
C GLU A 248 19.44 6.72 -2.62
N THR A 249 19.55 5.96 -1.53
CA THR A 249 20.52 6.24 -0.45
C THR A 249 21.96 6.20 -0.97
N GLN A 250 22.31 5.14 -1.74
CA GLN A 250 23.67 5.04 -2.28
C GLN A 250 23.98 6.20 -3.22
N LYS A 251 23.07 6.57 -4.12
CA LYS A 251 23.23 7.74 -4.99
C LYS A 251 23.44 9.02 -4.20
N HIS A 252 22.64 9.24 -3.17
CA HIS A 252 22.74 10.42 -2.33
C HIS A 252 24.08 10.48 -1.58
N VAL A 253 24.53 9.36 -1.01
CA VAL A 253 25.84 9.25 -0.35
C VAL A 253 26.97 9.57 -1.33
N ASP A 254 26.94 8.97 -2.53
CA ASP A 254 27.96 9.18 -3.56
C ASP A 254 27.99 10.64 -4.02
N GLU A 255 26.84 11.29 -4.21
CA GLU A 255 26.73 12.72 -4.54
C GLU A 255 27.32 13.61 -3.46
N VAL A 256 26.99 13.36 -2.18
CA VAL A 256 27.51 14.16 -1.06
C VAL A 256 29.02 14.00 -0.90
N ILE A 257 29.53 12.76 -1.03
CA ILE A 257 30.98 12.50 -0.97
C ILE A 257 31.69 13.23 -2.12
N ALA A 258 31.21 13.10 -3.38
CA ALA A 258 31.80 13.74 -4.54
C ALA A 258 31.84 15.28 -4.43
N LEU A 259 30.79 15.88 -3.86
CA LEU A 259 30.72 17.33 -3.62
C LEU A 259 31.76 17.83 -2.61
N ASN A 260 32.18 16.99 -1.66
CA ASN A 260 33.13 17.34 -0.59
C ASN A 260 34.55 16.81 -0.83
N GLU A 261 34.75 15.96 -1.83
CA GLU A 261 36.05 15.40 -2.16
C GLU A 261 37.05 16.51 -2.51
N GLY A 262 38.20 16.53 -1.83
CA GLY A 262 39.22 17.58 -1.99
C GLY A 262 38.92 18.96 -1.36
N LYS A 263 37.76 19.12 -0.72
CA LYS A 263 37.35 20.36 -0.06
C LYS A 263 37.47 20.30 1.46
N ILE A 264 37.44 19.15 2.05
CA ILE A 264 37.50 18.91 3.50
C ILE A 264 38.70 18.00 3.85
N SER A 265 39.10 17.97 5.10
CA SER A 265 40.17 17.10 5.58
C SER A 265 39.78 15.64 5.54
N ASN A 266 40.78 14.72 5.61
CA ASN A 266 40.48 13.27 5.68
C ASN A 266 39.75 12.91 6.96
N GLU A 267 39.97 13.62 8.06
CA GLU A 267 39.29 13.41 9.35
C GLU A 267 37.80 13.82 9.22
N ASP A 268 37.54 15.01 8.64
CA ASP A 268 36.18 15.49 8.39
C ASP A 268 35.43 14.59 7.39
N MET A 269 36.14 14.04 6.38
CA MET A 269 35.57 13.07 5.44
C MET A 269 35.15 11.75 6.14
N ALA A 270 35.93 11.31 7.15
CA ALA A 270 35.56 10.13 7.94
C ALA A 270 34.29 10.38 8.76
N LEU A 271 34.18 11.54 9.41
CA LEU A 271 32.99 11.96 10.15
C LEU A 271 31.76 12.07 9.22
N LEU A 272 31.93 12.68 8.06
CA LEU A 272 30.86 12.81 7.06
C LEU A 272 30.36 11.41 6.62
N LYS A 273 31.24 10.47 6.38
CA LYS A 273 30.84 9.07 6.03
C LYS A 273 30.09 8.37 7.15
N GLU A 274 30.45 8.64 8.40
CA GLU A 274 29.75 8.12 9.58
C GLU A 274 28.33 8.71 9.67
N GLU A 275 28.19 10.03 9.49
CA GLU A 275 26.88 10.71 9.43
C GLU A 275 26.02 10.16 8.29
N LEU A 276 26.60 9.94 7.10
CA LEU A 276 25.91 9.40 5.92
C LEU A 276 25.51 7.92 6.06
N SER A 277 25.99 7.22 7.07
CA SER A 277 25.59 5.84 7.38
C SER A 277 24.34 5.73 8.28
N THR A 278 23.79 6.85 8.71
CA THR A 278 22.63 6.90 9.62
C THR A 278 21.32 6.59 8.90
N PRO A 279 20.32 5.97 9.58
CA PRO A 279 19.00 5.69 8.99
C PRO A 279 18.27 6.92 8.45
N CYS A 280 18.53 8.11 9.00
CA CYS A 280 17.94 9.37 8.55
C CYS A 280 18.29 9.70 7.08
N ILE A 281 19.44 9.26 6.61
CA ILE A 281 19.90 9.49 5.24
C ILE A 281 19.03 8.73 4.22
N GLU A 282 18.57 7.53 4.57
CA GLU A 282 17.62 6.78 3.73
C GLU A 282 16.33 7.59 3.51
N GLU A 283 15.78 8.18 4.58
CA GLU A 283 14.56 8.99 4.49
C GLU A 283 14.76 10.24 3.63
N ILE A 284 15.90 10.92 3.78
CA ILE A 284 16.25 12.10 2.98
C ILE A 284 16.42 11.74 1.50
N ALA A 285 17.11 10.65 1.20
CA ALA A 285 17.35 10.18 -0.17
C ALA A 285 16.03 9.79 -0.88
N VAL A 286 15.16 9.04 -0.20
CA VAL A 286 13.83 8.70 -0.70
C VAL A 286 12.97 9.94 -0.93
N PHE A 287 13.03 10.92 -0.02
CA PHE A 287 12.31 12.17 -0.13
C PHE A 287 12.77 13.01 -1.34
N LYS A 288 14.08 13.11 -1.59
CA LYS A 288 14.63 13.76 -2.78
C LYS A 288 14.20 13.06 -4.07
N ALA A 289 14.28 11.74 -4.12
CA ALA A 289 13.85 10.96 -5.27
C ALA A 289 12.36 11.15 -5.55
N PHE A 290 11.53 11.20 -4.51
CA PHE A 290 10.11 11.48 -4.60
C PHE A 290 9.84 12.88 -5.19
N ALA A 291 10.49 13.92 -4.68
CA ALA A 291 10.35 15.29 -5.18
C ALA A 291 10.74 15.39 -6.66
N LYS A 292 11.86 14.78 -7.04
CA LYS A 292 12.32 14.71 -8.44
C LYS A 292 11.33 13.97 -9.35
N THR A 293 10.70 12.90 -8.85
CA THR A 293 9.66 12.18 -9.59
C THR A 293 8.42 13.05 -9.78
N VAL A 294 7.97 13.73 -8.72
CA VAL A 294 6.82 14.65 -8.77
C VAL A 294 7.06 15.80 -9.75
N SER A 295 8.29 16.31 -9.85
CA SER A 295 8.62 17.43 -10.74
C SER A 295 8.48 17.09 -12.22
N LYS A 296 8.61 15.82 -12.62
CA LYS A 296 8.39 15.35 -13.99
C LYS A 296 6.97 15.62 -14.50
N ALA A 297 6.02 15.76 -13.58
CA ALA A 297 4.62 16.04 -13.90
C ALA A 297 4.41 17.45 -14.51
N LYS A 298 5.43 18.31 -14.55
CA LYS A 298 5.41 19.58 -15.32
C LYS A 298 5.27 19.35 -16.83
N ASN A 299 5.80 18.23 -17.36
CA ASN A 299 5.92 17.99 -18.81
C ASN A 299 5.34 16.63 -19.26
N SER A 300 4.80 15.85 -18.34
CA SER A 300 4.24 14.52 -18.59
C SER A 300 3.17 14.20 -17.55
N PHE A 301 2.47 13.11 -17.73
CA PHE A 301 1.73 12.52 -16.60
C PHE A 301 2.68 11.72 -15.72
N VAL A 302 2.59 11.93 -14.41
CA VAL A 302 3.24 11.07 -13.42
C VAL A 302 2.13 10.36 -12.65
N VAL A 303 2.07 9.03 -12.79
CA VAL A 303 1.15 8.21 -12.01
C VAL A 303 1.95 7.56 -10.88
N LEU A 304 1.59 7.87 -9.65
CA LEU A 304 2.34 7.46 -8.47
C LEU A 304 1.53 6.48 -7.64
N ASP A 305 1.99 5.23 -7.63
CA ASP A 305 1.49 4.19 -6.73
C ASP A 305 2.14 4.36 -5.36
N THR A 306 1.35 4.75 -4.36
CA THR A 306 1.91 5.04 -3.04
C THR A 306 1.92 3.82 -2.14
N ALA A 307 2.91 3.77 -1.24
CA ALA A 307 2.93 2.84 -0.12
C ALA A 307 1.64 2.97 0.73
N PRO A 308 1.25 1.93 1.49
CA PRO A 308 0.09 2.02 2.39
C PRO A 308 0.19 3.23 3.33
N THR A 309 -0.93 3.87 3.53
CA THR A 309 -1.25 5.18 4.14
C THR A 309 -0.23 5.85 5.06
N GLY A 310 0.40 5.12 5.97
CA GLY A 310 1.30 5.70 6.97
C GLY A 310 2.60 6.30 6.41
N HIS A 311 3.23 5.65 5.42
CA HIS A 311 4.49 6.12 4.83
C HIS A 311 4.31 7.39 3.98
N THR A 312 3.22 7.47 3.23
CA THR A 312 2.96 8.64 2.39
C THR A 312 2.62 9.87 3.23
N LEU A 313 1.88 9.71 4.33
CA LEU A 313 1.62 10.79 5.28
C LEU A 313 2.91 11.24 5.99
N LEU A 314 3.79 10.32 6.37
CA LEU A 314 5.10 10.65 6.93
C LEU A 314 5.97 11.44 5.93
N LEU A 315 5.95 11.09 4.64
CA LEU A 315 6.63 11.86 3.59
C LEU A 315 6.03 13.27 3.45
N LEU A 316 4.70 13.42 3.58
CA LEU A 316 4.03 14.72 3.54
C LEU A 316 4.33 15.55 4.80
N ASP A 317 4.37 14.94 5.98
CA ASP A 317 4.73 15.61 7.25
C ASP A 317 6.20 15.99 7.26
N ALA A 318 7.10 15.13 6.80
CA ALA A 318 8.51 15.43 6.60
C ALA A 318 8.70 16.60 5.61
N SER A 319 7.90 16.62 4.52
CA SER A 319 7.85 17.74 3.58
C SER A 319 7.46 19.05 4.25
N GLN A 320 6.49 19.05 5.16
CA GLN A 320 6.08 20.24 5.88
C GLN A 320 7.17 20.74 6.85
N ALA A 321 7.80 19.82 7.59
CA ALA A 321 8.87 20.13 8.52
C ALA A 321 10.10 20.68 7.76
N TYR A 322 10.49 20.01 6.67
CA TYR A 322 11.58 20.39 5.81
C TYR A 322 11.34 21.75 5.13
N HIS A 323 10.15 21.99 4.60
CA HIS A 323 9.76 23.27 4.00
C HIS A 323 9.85 24.44 5.00
N LYS A 324 9.46 24.22 6.27
CA LYS A 324 9.61 25.21 7.33
C LYS A 324 11.08 25.50 7.69
N GLU A 325 11.92 24.46 7.72
CA GLU A 325 13.36 24.57 8.00
C GLU A 325 14.09 25.32 6.88
N VAL A 326 13.78 24.98 5.63
CA VAL A 326 14.31 25.62 4.41
C VAL A 326 13.97 27.09 4.34
N LEU A 327 12.75 27.48 4.66
CA LEU A 327 12.35 28.88 4.68
C LEU A 327 13.10 29.71 5.75
N LYS A 328 13.65 29.07 6.78
CA LYS A 328 14.45 29.69 7.82
C LYS A 328 15.92 29.89 7.40
N ASN A 329 16.48 28.93 6.65
CA ASN A 329 17.90 28.90 6.28
C ASN A 329 18.08 29.36 4.82
N LYS A 330 18.18 30.66 4.59
CA LYS A 330 18.31 31.28 3.25
C LYS A 330 19.65 31.06 2.52
N ASN A 331 20.57 30.25 3.05
CA ASN A 331 21.94 30.15 2.55
C ASN A 331 22.34 28.89 1.82
N ASP A 332 21.48 27.87 1.74
CA ASP A 332 21.79 26.67 0.95
C ASP A 332 21.00 26.66 -0.38
N ALA A 333 21.70 26.37 -1.47
CA ALA A 333 21.14 26.17 -2.79
C ALA A 333 20.32 24.86 -2.78
N LEU A 334 19.14 24.91 -2.16
CA LEU A 334 18.21 23.81 -2.09
C LEU A 334 17.62 23.56 -3.46
N GLU A 335 17.52 22.29 -3.81
CA GLU A 335 16.93 21.88 -5.07
C GLU A 335 15.48 22.42 -5.15
N GLU A 336 15.18 23.19 -6.20
CA GLU A 336 13.87 23.80 -6.46
C GLU A 336 12.72 22.79 -6.33
N ASP A 337 12.96 21.55 -6.73
CA ASP A 337 11.97 20.47 -6.67
C ASP A 337 11.52 20.14 -5.24
N LEU A 338 12.40 20.28 -4.24
CA LEU A 338 12.07 20.06 -2.83
C LEU A 338 11.22 21.21 -2.26
N ILE A 339 11.54 22.43 -2.64
CA ILE A 339 10.80 23.62 -2.20
C ILE A 339 9.37 23.60 -2.76
N GLU A 340 9.23 23.22 -4.02
CA GLU A 340 7.94 23.20 -4.71
C GLU A 340 7.11 21.93 -4.45
N LEU A 341 7.68 20.90 -3.84
CA LEU A 341 6.99 19.62 -3.64
C LEU A 341 5.64 19.77 -2.94
N LEU A 342 5.62 20.38 -1.76
CA LEU A 342 4.39 20.55 -0.97
C LEU A 342 3.37 21.46 -1.65
N PRO A 343 3.74 22.63 -2.21
CA PRO A 343 2.85 23.42 -3.04
C PRO A 343 2.22 22.64 -4.19
N ARG A 344 3.00 21.82 -4.93
CA ARG A 344 2.50 21.00 -6.05
C ARG A 344 1.51 19.95 -5.60
N ILE A 345 1.79 19.26 -4.47
CA ILE A 345 0.87 18.25 -3.95
C ILE A 345 -0.46 18.87 -3.50
N LYS A 346 -0.44 20.11 -3.01
CA LYS A 346 -1.65 20.85 -2.58
C LYS A 346 -2.42 21.49 -3.72
N ASP A 347 -1.81 21.66 -4.87
CA ASP A 347 -2.47 22.27 -6.03
C ASP A 347 -3.41 21.26 -6.71
N GLU A 348 -4.72 21.45 -6.56
CA GLU A 348 -5.75 20.60 -7.17
C GLU A 348 -5.68 20.55 -8.71
N LYS A 349 -5.05 21.53 -9.36
CA LYS A 349 -4.83 21.51 -10.81
C LYS A 349 -3.65 20.64 -11.19
N TYR A 350 -2.59 20.64 -10.37
CA TYR A 350 -1.39 19.88 -10.61
C TYR A 350 -1.50 18.42 -10.14
N THR A 351 -2.19 18.17 -9.02
CA THR A 351 -2.25 16.87 -8.35
C THR A 351 -3.68 16.36 -8.21
N LYS A 352 -3.93 15.15 -8.68
CA LYS A 352 -5.18 14.41 -8.51
C LYS A 352 -4.95 13.21 -7.61
N ILE A 353 -5.48 13.24 -6.41
CA ILE A 353 -5.39 12.13 -5.46
C ILE A 353 -6.62 11.26 -5.56
N LEU A 354 -6.42 9.98 -5.85
CA LEU A 354 -7.45 8.96 -5.90
C LEU A 354 -7.40 8.10 -4.63
N LEU A 355 -8.48 8.10 -3.87
CA LEU A 355 -8.64 7.20 -2.72
C LEU A 355 -9.19 5.87 -3.20
N VAL A 356 -8.35 4.83 -3.16
CA VAL A 356 -8.71 3.48 -3.59
C VAL A 356 -9.13 2.67 -2.38
N THR A 357 -10.30 2.05 -2.47
CA THR A 357 -10.85 1.21 -1.39
C THR A 357 -11.54 -0.04 -1.95
N LEU A 358 -11.83 -1.00 -1.08
CA LEU A 358 -12.80 -2.07 -1.33
C LEU A 358 -14.13 -1.67 -0.67
N PRO A 359 -15.28 -2.15 -1.18
CA PRO A 359 -16.59 -1.89 -0.56
C PRO A 359 -16.81 -2.78 0.68
N GLU A 360 -15.93 -2.63 1.66
CA GLU A 360 -15.89 -3.40 2.91
C GLU A 360 -15.64 -2.46 4.10
N ALA A 361 -16.03 -2.86 5.31
CA ALA A 361 -15.96 -2.03 6.51
C ALA A 361 -14.57 -1.40 6.72
N THR A 362 -13.56 -2.24 6.92
CA THR A 362 -12.22 -1.76 7.30
C THR A 362 -11.55 -0.92 6.18
N PRO A 363 -11.51 -1.34 4.90
CA PRO A 363 -10.94 -0.49 3.85
C PRO A 363 -11.65 0.86 3.67
N THR A 364 -12.98 0.88 3.78
CA THR A 364 -13.77 2.11 3.65
C THR A 364 -13.48 3.08 4.80
N HIS A 365 -13.47 2.61 6.04
CA HIS A 365 -13.23 3.46 7.20
C HIS A 365 -11.78 3.96 7.24
N GLU A 366 -10.79 3.13 6.93
CA GLU A 366 -9.40 3.58 6.83
C GLU A 366 -9.19 4.61 5.70
N ALA A 367 -9.88 4.47 4.57
CA ALA A 367 -9.82 5.46 3.51
C ALA A 367 -10.50 6.78 3.92
N LYS A 368 -11.57 6.71 4.75
CA LYS A 368 -12.20 7.88 5.35
C LYS A 368 -11.25 8.61 6.30
N ASP A 369 -10.59 7.89 7.19
CA ASP A 369 -9.61 8.46 8.12
C ASP A 369 -8.45 9.12 7.34
N LEU A 370 -7.97 8.45 6.29
CA LEU A 370 -6.96 9.01 5.38
C LEU A 370 -7.45 10.30 4.70
N GLN A 371 -8.73 10.35 4.27
CA GLN A 371 -9.31 11.57 3.70
C GLN A 371 -9.29 12.73 4.70
N GLU A 372 -9.61 12.47 5.96
CA GLU A 372 -9.58 13.49 7.02
C GLU A 372 -8.14 13.95 7.31
N ASP A 373 -7.17 13.06 7.27
CA ASP A 373 -5.75 13.40 7.41
C ASP A 373 -5.26 14.29 6.26
N LEU A 374 -5.60 13.95 5.02
CA LEU A 374 -5.29 14.77 3.85
C LEU A 374 -5.94 16.15 3.94
N LYS A 375 -7.21 16.23 4.32
CA LYS A 375 -7.90 17.52 4.52
C LYS A 375 -7.22 18.38 5.59
N ARG A 376 -6.77 17.79 6.69
CA ARG A 376 -6.00 18.51 7.73
C ARG A 376 -4.67 19.04 7.21
N ALA A 377 -4.03 18.31 6.28
CA ALA A 377 -2.82 18.76 5.59
C ALA A 377 -3.09 19.81 4.50
N GLY A 378 -4.35 20.19 4.25
CA GLY A 378 -4.75 21.12 3.20
C GLY A 378 -4.74 20.49 1.81
N ILE A 379 -4.92 19.16 1.72
CA ILE A 379 -4.94 18.40 0.48
C ILE A 379 -6.35 17.83 0.28
N LYS A 380 -6.91 18.05 -0.91
CA LYS A 380 -8.27 17.58 -1.24
C LYS A 380 -8.20 16.39 -2.19
N PRO A 381 -8.72 15.21 -1.81
CA PRO A 381 -8.85 14.09 -2.73
C PRO A 381 -9.75 14.45 -3.93
N TYR A 382 -9.35 13.97 -5.10
CA TYR A 382 -10.05 14.22 -6.36
C TYR A 382 -11.25 13.30 -6.56
N ALA A 383 -11.05 11.99 -6.29
CA ALA A 383 -12.10 10.99 -6.46
C ALA A 383 -11.86 9.78 -5.54
N TRP A 384 -12.94 9.00 -5.32
CA TRP A 384 -12.86 7.68 -4.72
C TRP A 384 -13.04 6.61 -5.80
N VAL A 385 -12.19 5.57 -5.72
CA VAL A 385 -12.26 4.39 -6.59
C VAL A 385 -12.58 3.17 -5.73
N ILE A 386 -13.82 2.71 -5.80
CA ILE A 386 -14.28 1.48 -5.19
C ILE A 386 -13.88 0.33 -6.11
N ASN A 387 -12.89 -0.44 -5.72
CA ASN A 387 -12.30 -1.48 -6.55
C ASN A 387 -12.87 -2.87 -6.22
N ARG A 388 -12.83 -3.79 -7.18
CA ARG A 388 -13.21 -5.21 -7.02
C ARG A 388 -14.62 -5.43 -6.48
N SER A 389 -15.59 -4.59 -6.84
CA SER A 389 -16.98 -4.76 -6.42
C SER A 389 -17.65 -5.91 -7.17
N PHE A 390 -18.30 -6.81 -6.45
CA PHE A 390 -19.16 -7.82 -7.03
C PHE A 390 -20.52 -7.26 -7.46
N ALA A 391 -20.92 -6.09 -6.98
CA ALA A 391 -22.20 -5.47 -7.32
C ALA A 391 -22.38 -5.22 -8.83
N LEU A 392 -21.28 -5.02 -9.57
CA LEU A 392 -21.32 -4.76 -11.00
C LEU A 392 -20.97 -6.00 -11.88
N THR A 393 -20.80 -7.18 -11.30
CA THR A 393 -20.36 -8.37 -12.05
C THR A 393 -21.49 -9.08 -12.81
N ASN A 394 -22.75 -8.75 -12.53
CA ASN A 394 -23.94 -9.44 -13.04
C ASN A 394 -23.97 -10.97 -12.71
N SER A 395 -23.29 -11.40 -11.66
CA SER A 395 -23.32 -12.78 -11.19
C SER A 395 -24.74 -13.20 -10.82
N SER A 396 -25.06 -14.48 -11.05
CA SER A 396 -26.29 -15.13 -10.59
C SER A 396 -26.04 -16.03 -9.38
N ASN A 397 -24.79 -16.25 -9.00
CA ASN A 397 -24.45 -17.05 -7.83
C ASN A 397 -24.94 -16.38 -6.54
N ASN A 398 -25.63 -17.14 -5.70
CA ASN A 398 -26.29 -16.61 -4.51
C ASN A 398 -25.31 -15.98 -3.51
N LEU A 399 -24.19 -16.62 -3.23
CA LEU A 399 -23.19 -16.11 -2.29
C LEU A 399 -22.51 -14.83 -2.81
N LEU A 400 -22.24 -14.74 -4.12
CA LEU A 400 -21.67 -13.53 -4.72
C LEU A 400 -22.72 -12.40 -4.78
N CYS A 401 -24.00 -12.70 -4.99
CA CYS A 401 -25.08 -11.71 -4.88
C CYS A 401 -25.24 -11.20 -3.43
N GLN A 402 -25.13 -12.08 -2.44
CA GLN A 402 -25.14 -11.69 -1.02
C GLN A 402 -23.93 -10.77 -0.70
N LYS A 403 -22.72 -11.12 -1.18
CA LYS A 403 -21.54 -10.28 -1.05
C LYS A 403 -21.79 -8.91 -1.68
N ALA A 404 -22.29 -8.89 -2.92
CA ALA A 404 -22.64 -7.66 -3.63
C ALA A 404 -23.67 -6.81 -2.86
N LEU A 405 -24.70 -7.42 -2.31
CA LEU A 405 -25.71 -6.71 -1.51
C LEU A 405 -25.12 -6.08 -0.24
N ASN A 406 -24.17 -6.76 0.41
CA ASN A 406 -23.46 -6.22 1.55
C ASN A 406 -22.50 -5.07 1.22
N GLU A 407 -22.02 -4.99 -0.03
CA GLU A 407 -21.20 -3.89 -0.53
C GLU A 407 -22.00 -2.59 -0.64
N ILE A 408 -23.30 -2.68 -0.91
CA ILE A 408 -24.21 -1.56 -1.18
C ILE A 408 -24.14 -0.47 -0.11
N LYS A 409 -24.11 -0.86 1.16
CA LYS A 409 -24.05 0.11 2.27
C LYS A 409 -22.78 0.97 2.25
N TYR A 410 -21.64 0.37 1.92
CA TYR A 410 -20.35 1.08 1.84
C TYR A 410 -20.27 1.94 0.57
N ILE A 411 -20.80 1.44 -0.54
CA ILE A 411 -20.91 2.21 -1.79
C ILE A 411 -21.78 3.46 -1.56
N LYS A 412 -22.92 3.31 -0.87
CA LYS A 412 -23.79 4.44 -0.51
C LYS A 412 -23.09 5.42 0.42
N GLU A 413 -22.45 4.96 1.47
CA GLU A 413 -21.70 5.81 2.41
C GLU A 413 -20.67 6.67 1.66
N ILE A 414 -19.89 6.05 0.77
CA ILE A 414 -18.87 6.76 -0.02
C ILE A 414 -19.52 7.78 -0.95
N LYS A 415 -20.51 7.36 -1.72
CA LYS A 415 -21.18 8.23 -2.72
C LYS A 415 -21.89 9.41 -2.09
N GLU A 416 -22.63 9.18 -1.00
CA GLU A 416 -23.52 10.18 -0.42
C GLU A 416 -22.82 11.10 0.60
N SER A 417 -21.77 10.61 1.26
CA SER A 417 -21.20 11.29 2.42
C SER A 417 -19.71 11.64 2.30
N LEU A 418 -18.95 10.96 1.46
CA LEU A 418 -17.49 11.06 1.46
C LEU A 418 -16.90 11.66 0.18
N SER A 419 -17.53 11.46 -0.97
CA SER A 419 -16.96 11.80 -2.27
C SER A 419 -17.92 12.54 -3.18
N PHE A 420 -17.38 13.52 -3.93
CA PHE A 420 -18.10 14.16 -5.04
C PHE A 420 -17.99 13.37 -6.35
N LYS A 421 -16.91 12.59 -6.52
CA LYS A 421 -16.67 11.74 -7.69
C LYS A 421 -16.38 10.33 -7.20
N THR A 422 -17.32 9.43 -7.40
CA THR A 422 -17.21 8.02 -7.01
C THR A 422 -17.21 7.13 -8.24
N LEU A 423 -16.14 6.36 -8.40
CA LEU A 423 -16.02 5.32 -9.42
C LEU A 423 -16.19 3.96 -8.77
N ILE A 424 -16.82 3.03 -9.48
CA ILE A 424 -16.92 1.64 -9.07
C ILE A 424 -16.33 0.77 -10.17
N LYS A 425 -15.31 -0.02 -9.81
CA LYS A 425 -14.73 -1.02 -10.70
C LYS A 425 -15.20 -2.40 -10.28
N ALA A 426 -15.79 -3.12 -11.21
CA ALA A 426 -16.21 -4.49 -10.99
C ALA A 426 -15.02 -5.39 -10.66
N TRP A 427 -15.26 -6.45 -9.90
CA TRP A 427 -14.33 -7.57 -9.83
C TRP A 427 -14.15 -8.13 -11.24
N ASP A 428 -12.90 -8.30 -11.66
CA ASP A 428 -12.55 -8.78 -12.99
C ASP A 428 -11.79 -10.12 -12.89
N LYS A 429 -12.01 -10.94 -13.88
CA LYS A 429 -11.31 -12.22 -14.05
C LYS A 429 -9.87 -12.09 -14.57
N ASN A 430 -9.48 -10.90 -15.06
CA ASN A 430 -8.13 -10.64 -15.62
C ASN A 430 -7.16 -10.12 -14.57
#